data_f92cf3dd6f29b36e1a2172dde8ad2a7d
#
_entry.id   f92cf3dd6f29b36e1a2172dde8ad2a7d
#
_cell.length_a   1.000
_cell.length_b   1.000
_cell.length_c   1.000
_cell.angle_alpha   90.00
_cell.angle_beta   90.00
_cell.angle_gamma   90.00
#
_symmetry.space_group_name_H-M   'P 1'
#
loop_
_entity.id
_entity.type
_entity.pdbx_description
1 polymer ?
#
loop_
_entity_poly.entity_id
_entity_poly.type
_entity_poly.pdbx_seq_one_letter_code
_entity_poly.pdbx_strand_id
1 'polypeptide(L)'
;MNENKVIIYTASDGQTKIDVKLEDETLWLTQAQMCELYQTSRTNVVEHIKHIYEEGELTMEATCRKFRQVREEGGRKVEREMAFYNLDMIIALGYRVRSIIATRFRQWATLRLKEYMIKGFTLDDERLKKLGGGGYWKELLDRIRDIRATEKVMYRQVLEIYATSIDYDPRASVSQEFFKKVQNKIHYAIHGHTAAELIVERADAEKDFMGLLTFKGNHPTLVEAKTAKNYLNDKELRAMGQLVSGYLDFAERQAEREQPMTMNDWAAYLDRILTMSGENLLQGSGCVSHENAMEHATNEYRKYKQRTISDVEIGRASCRERV
;
A
#
# COMPACT_ATOMS: atom_id res chain seq x y z
N MET A 1 -27.82 16.77 -4.62
CA MET A 1 -26.82 17.28 -3.69
C MET A 1 -26.59 16.17 -2.66
N ASN A 2 -25.52 15.40 -2.83
CA ASN A 2 -25.21 14.32 -1.87
C ASN A 2 -24.58 14.95 -0.63
N GLU A 3 -25.33 14.99 0.45
CA GLU A 3 -24.80 15.28 1.78
C GLU A 3 -23.96 14.08 2.22
N ASN A 4 -22.66 14.15 1.99
CA ASN A 4 -21.70 13.19 2.54
C ASN A 4 -21.58 13.43 4.05
N LYS A 5 -22.43 12.76 4.84
CA LYS A 5 -22.31 12.73 6.30
C LYS A 5 -21.14 11.84 6.67
N VAL A 6 -20.02 12.44 7.05
CA VAL A 6 -18.91 11.72 7.68
C VAL A 6 -19.09 11.75 9.19
N ILE A 7 -19.21 10.58 9.78
CA ILE A 7 -19.22 10.40 11.22
C ILE A 7 -17.77 10.33 11.67
N ILE A 8 -17.24 11.41 12.25
CA ILE A 8 -15.87 11.42 12.77
C ILE A 8 -15.78 10.54 14.02
N TYR A 9 -16.80 10.58 14.85
CA TYR A 9 -16.89 9.82 16.08
C TYR A 9 -18.36 9.67 16.48
N THR A 10 -18.80 8.45 16.70
CA THR A 10 -20.11 8.18 17.32
C THR A 10 -19.85 7.96 18.81
N ALA A 11 -20.25 8.91 19.65
CA ALA A 11 -20.27 8.68 21.09
C ALA A 11 -21.18 7.48 21.37
N SER A 12 -20.87 6.72 22.42
CA SER A 12 -21.64 5.55 22.84
C SER A 12 -23.12 5.83 23.15
N ASP A 13 -23.49 7.12 23.26
CA ASP A 13 -24.84 7.63 23.45
C ASP A 13 -25.57 8.01 22.15
N GLY A 14 -24.90 7.91 20.99
CA GLY A 14 -25.49 8.14 19.67
C GLY A 14 -25.88 9.59 19.36
N GLN A 15 -25.56 10.56 20.20
CA GLN A 15 -26.16 11.91 20.12
C GLN A 15 -25.32 12.97 19.39
N THR A 16 -24.05 12.72 19.10
CA THR A 16 -23.23 13.75 18.44
C THR A 16 -23.14 13.51 16.93
N LYS A 17 -24.15 14.00 16.18
CA LYS A 17 -24.12 14.10 14.72
C LYS A 17 -23.74 15.53 14.35
N ILE A 18 -22.57 15.72 13.77
CA ILE A 18 -22.13 17.01 13.26
C ILE A 18 -22.19 16.99 11.75
N ASP A 19 -22.88 17.94 11.14
CA ASP A 19 -22.89 18.12 9.69
C ASP A 19 -21.51 18.63 9.27
N VAL A 20 -20.84 17.86 8.44
CA VAL A 20 -19.45 18.08 8.08
C VAL A 20 -19.32 18.33 6.58
N LYS A 21 -18.56 19.35 6.21
CA LYS A 21 -18.19 19.58 4.83
C LYS A 21 -16.98 18.74 4.46
N LEU A 22 -17.15 17.80 3.54
CA LEU A 22 -16.07 17.07 2.89
C LEU A 22 -15.64 17.82 1.64
N GLU A 23 -14.36 18.15 1.56
CA GLU A 23 -13.73 18.76 0.40
C GLU A 23 -12.26 18.34 0.36
N ASP A 24 -11.76 17.95 -0.81
CA ASP A 24 -10.36 17.49 -1.00
C ASP A 24 -9.95 16.34 -0.06
N GLU A 25 -10.80 15.31 0.11
CA GLU A 25 -10.58 14.14 0.98
C GLU A 25 -10.37 14.46 2.46
N THR A 26 -10.60 15.71 2.87
CA THR A 26 -10.54 16.13 4.27
C THR A 26 -11.86 16.75 4.71
N LEU A 27 -12.00 16.87 6.01
CA LEU A 27 -13.20 17.39 6.63
C LEU A 27 -12.90 18.78 7.20
N TRP A 28 -13.84 19.70 7.04
CA TRP A 28 -13.69 21.07 7.45
C TRP A 28 -14.74 21.46 8.47
N LEU A 29 -14.30 21.93 9.65
CA LEU A 29 -15.15 22.42 10.73
C LEU A 29 -14.85 23.89 11.07
N THR A 30 -15.91 24.61 11.45
CA THR A 30 -15.79 25.93 12.08
C THR A 30 -15.40 25.78 13.55
N GLN A 31 -14.94 26.88 14.17
CA GLN A 31 -14.70 26.92 15.62
C GLN A 31 -15.95 26.56 16.45
N ALA A 32 -17.15 27.00 16.00
CA ALA A 32 -18.40 26.67 16.68
C ALA A 32 -18.69 25.15 16.63
N GLN A 33 -18.50 24.52 15.49
CA GLN A 33 -18.65 23.07 15.33
C GLN A 33 -17.61 22.29 16.16
N MET A 34 -16.37 22.79 16.26
CA MET A 34 -15.37 22.19 17.14
C MET A 34 -15.69 22.33 18.62
N CYS A 35 -16.30 23.47 19.04
CA CYS A 35 -16.82 23.63 20.42
C CYS A 35 -17.90 22.59 20.72
N GLU A 36 -18.82 22.36 19.78
CA GLU A 36 -19.88 21.37 19.89
C GLU A 36 -19.30 19.94 19.91
N LEU A 37 -18.39 19.63 18.98
CA LEU A 37 -17.73 18.33 18.87
C LEU A 37 -17.05 17.93 20.18
N TYR A 38 -16.29 18.83 20.78
CA TYR A 38 -15.51 18.55 21.99
C TYR A 38 -16.21 18.96 23.28
N GLN A 39 -17.44 19.54 23.22
CA GLN A 39 -18.18 20.03 24.34
C GLN A 39 -17.34 20.98 25.24
N THR A 40 -16.76 22.01 24.61
CA THR A 40 -15.87 22.95 25.25
C THR A 40 -16.22 24.41 24.87
N SER A 41 -15.68 25.37 25.59
CA SER A 41 -15.92 26.79 25.33
C SER A 41 -15.17 27.28 24.10
N ARG A 42 -15.72 28.33 23.45
CA ARG A 42 -15.07 28.97 22.32
C ARG A 42 -13.70 29.55 22.68
N THR A 43 -13.55 30.13 23.86
CA THR A 43 -12.29 30.68 24.36
C THR A 43 -11.22 29.58 24.39
N ASN A 44 -11.57 28.41 24.92
CA ASN A 44 -10.65 27.27 24.99
C ASN A 44 -10.21 26.78 23.62
N VAL A 45 -11.15 26.66 22.65
CA VAL A 45 -10.84 26.29 21.28
C VAL A 45 -9.89 27.29 20.61
N VAL A 46 -10.17 28.60 20.73
CA VAL A 46 -9.35 29.67 20.15
C VAL A 46 -7.94 29.68 20.74
N GLU A 47 -7.83 29.51 22.04
CA GLU A 47 -6.57 29.49 22.78
C GLU A 47 -5.68 28.30 22.34
N HIS A 48 -6.27 27.12 22.26
CA HIS A 48 -5.54 25.95 21.80
C HIS A 48 -5.12 26.05 20.33
N ILE A 49 -5.97 26.54 19.41
CA ILE A 49 -5.61 26.80 18.01
C ILE A 49 -4.41 27.75 17.93
N LYS A 50 -4.43 28.85 18.73
CA LYS A 50 -3.34 29.80 18.78
C LYS A 50 -2.03 29.13 19.22
N HIS A 51 -2.05 28.35 20.30
CA HIS A 51 -0.86 27.62 20.78
C HIS A 51 -0.34 26.58 19.79
N ILE A 52 -1.23 25.86 19.06
CA ILE A 52 -0.83 24.90 18.01
C ILE A 52 0.00 25.59 16.92
N TYR A 53 -0.41 26.79 16.52
CA TYR A 53 0.33 27.57 15.52
C TYR A 53 1.62 28.20 16.10
N GLU A 54 1.59 28.71 17.31
CA GLU A 54 2.75 29.31 17.99
C GLU A 54 3.86 28.29 18.27
N GLU A 55 3.50 27.06 18.60
CA GLU A 55 4.42 25.95 18.83
C GLU A 55 4.93 25.30 17.53
N GLY A 56 4.39 25.71 16.38
CA GLY A 56 4.79 25.17 15.07
C GLY A 56 4.34 23.74 14.81
N GLU A 57 3.37 23.22 15.58
CA GLU A 57 2.80 21.88 15.38
C GLU A 57 2.08 21.81 14.01
N LEU A 58 1.32 22.86 13.66
CA LEU A 58 0.65 23.02 12.38
C LEU A 58 0.86 24.45 11.85
N THR A 59 0.64 24.66 10.54
CA THR A 59 0.66 25.99 9.93
C THR A 59 -0.74 26.43 9.54
N MET A 60 -1.00 27.74 9.57
CA MET A 60 -2.30 28.30 9.24
C MET A 60 -2.65 28.08 7.77
N GLU A 61 -1.68 28.21 6.90
CA GLU A 61 -1.83 28.05 5.44
C GLU A 61 -2.28 26.64 5.05
N ALA A 62 -1.79 25.63 5.78
CA ALA A 62 -2.14 24.23 5.52
C ALA A 62 -3.47 23.80 6.13
N THR A 63 -3.90 24.44 7.21
CA THR A 63 -4.98 23.91 8.06
C THR A 63 -6.20 24.81 8.20
N CYS A 64 -6.14 26.06 7.71
CA CYS A 64 -7.22 27.02 7.80
C CYS A 64 -7.57 27.59 6.43
N ARG A 65 -8.86 27.54 6.06
CA ARG A 65 -9.40 28.19 4.85
C ARG A 65 -10.59 29.08 5.21
N LYS A 66 -10.75 30.17 4.50
CA LYS A 66 -11.92 31.05 4.66
C LYS A 66 -12.93 30.71 3.56
N PHE A 67 -14.15 30.40 3.97
CA PHE A 67 -15.27 30.18 3.07
C PHE A 67 -16.34 31.25 3.29
N ARG A 68 -16.95 31.71 2.20
CA ARG A 68 -18.11 32.60 2.24
C ARG A 68 -19.35 31.79 2.57
N GLN A 69 -20.04 32.17 3.61
CA GLN A 69 -21.30 31.58 4.02
C GLN A 69 -22.39 32.65 4.01
N VAL A 70 -23.48 32.36 3.29
CA VAL A 70 -24.65 33.20 3.28
C VAL A 70 -25.56 32.76 4.44
N ARG A 71 -25.84 33.69 5.37
CA ARG A 71 -26.81 33.48 6.45
C ARG A 71 -27.95 34.48 6.35
N GLU A 72 -29.13 34.03 6.73
CA GLU A 72 -30.30 34.88 6.82
C GLU A 72 -30.35 35.48 8.24
N GLU A 73 -30.06 36.79 8.36
CA GLU A 73 -30.11 37.51 9.64
C GLU A 73 -31.19 38.65 9.51
N GLY A 74 -32.26 38.57 10.30
CA GLY A 74 -33.32 39.57 10.30
C GLY A 74 -34.02 39.75 8.94
N GLY A 75 -34.20 38.68 8.15
CA GLY A 75 -34.84 38.72 6.83
C GLY A 75 -33.91 39.21 5.71
N ARG A 76 -32.61 39.38 5.95
CA ARG A 76 -31.62 39.78 4.95
C ARG A 76 -30.55 38.71 4.79
N LYS A 77 -30.17 38.41 3.54
CA LYS A 77 -29.04 37.52 3.26
C LYS A 77 -27.75 38.30 3.50
N VAL A 78 -26.97 37.88 4.50
CA VAL A 78 -25.67 38.45 4.83
C VAL A 78 -24.59 37.44 4.47
N GLU A 79 -23.62 37.85 3.64
CA GLU A 79 -22.42 37.06 3.36
C GLU A 79 -21.38 37.35 4.43
N ARG A 80 -20.87 36.27 5.05
CA ARG A 80 -19.75 36.38 6.00
C ARG A 80 -18.65 35.40 5.60
N GLU A 81 -17.40 35.85 5.67
CA GLU A 81 -16.24 34.96 5.61
C GLU A 81 -16.06 34.28 6.96
N MET A 82 -16.09 32.95 6.95
CA MET A 82 -15.87 32.12 8.12
C MET A 82 -14.63 31.26 7.96
N ALA A 83 -13.81 31.20 9.00
CA ALA A 83 -12.66 30.30 9.06
C ALA A 83 -13.13 28.86 9.34
N PHE A 84 -12.66 27.96 8.49
CA PHE A 84 -12.81 26.52 8.62
C PHE A 84 -11.45 25.90 8.80
N TYR A 85 -11.40 24.85 9.58
CA TYR A 85 -10.20 24.12 9.96
C TYR A 85 -10.31 22.68 9.50
N ASN A 86 -9.23 22.15 8.95
CA ASN A 86 -9.18 20.79 8.40
C ASN A 86 -9.08 19.71 9.49
N LEU A 87 -9.05 18.44 9.05
CA LEU A 87 -8.98 17.29 9.95
C LEU A 87 -7.73 17.31 10.85
N ASP A 88 -6.58 17.80 10.36
CA ASP A 88 -5.35 17.87 11.17
C ASP A 88 -5.53 18.76 12.38
N MET A 89 -6.10 19.96 12.20
CA MET A 89 -6.41 20.87 13.32
C MET A 89 -7.45 20.26 14.27
N ILE A 90 -8.46 19.55 13.75
CA ILE A 90 -9.47 18.90 14.58
C ILE A 90 -8.82 17.84 15.47
N ILE A 91 -7.93 17.02 14.92
CA ILE A 91 -7.20 15.99 15.66
C ILE A 91 -6.28 16.63 16.71
N ALA A 92 -5.45 17.61 16.33
CA ALA A 92 -4.54 18.30 17.24
C ALA A 92 -5.28 18.91 18.42
N LEU A 93 -6.43 19.57 18.16
CA LEU A 93 -7.30 20.13 19.19
C LEU A 93 -7.84 19.05 20.14
N GLY A 94 -8.23 17.89 19.62
CA GLY A 94 -8.74 16.75 20.39
C GLY A 94 -7.73 16.20 21.41
N TYR A 95 -6.44 16.30 21.11
CA TYR A 95 -5.39 15.93 22.05
C TYR A 95 -5.17 16.96 23.17
N ARG A 96 -5.51 18.23 22.96
CA ARG A 96 -5.24 19.34 23.90
C ARG A 96 -6.43 19.70 24.78
N VAL A 97 -7.65 19.59 24.27
CA VAL A 97 -8.87 19.95 25.00
C VAL A 97 -9.11 19.01 26.18
N ARG A 98 -9.47 19.63 27.34
CA ARG A 98 -9.84 18.91 28.56
C ARG A 98 -11.37 18.78 28.65
N SER A 99 -11.92 17.74 28.00
CA SER A 99 -13.34 17.38 28.13
C SER A 99 -13.50 15.86 28.17
N ILE A 100 -14.66 15.38 28.59
CA ILE A 100 -14.98 13.95 28.60
C ILE A 100 -14.96 13.42 27.16
N ILE A 101 -15.49 14.18 26.20
CA ILE A 101 -15.54 13.79 24.77
C ILE A 101 -14.12 13.73 24.20
N ALA A 102 -13.27 14.73 24.46
CA ALA A 102 -11.88 14.69 24.03
C ALA A 102 -11.10 13.53 24.66
N THR A 103 -11.41 13.17 25.91
CA THR A 103 -10.82 11.98 26.56
C THR A 103 -11.23 10.69 25.85
N ARG A 104 -12.51 10.51 25.51
CA ARG A 104 -12.99 9.38 24.74
C ARG A 104 -12.38 9.32 23.34
N PHE A 105 -12.23 10.48 22.68
CA PHE A 105 -11.53 10.59 21.41
C PHE A 105 -10.08 10.10 21.52
N ARG A 106 -9.32 10.54 22.53
CA ARG A 106 -7.94 10.07 22.75
C ARG A 106 -7.86 8.58 23.03
N GLN A 107 -8.79 8.02 23.80
CA GLN A 107 -8.86 6.58 24.06
C GLN A 107 -9.10 5.80 22.77
N TRP A 108 -10.03 6.25 21.92
CA TRP A 108 -10.29 5.65 20.62
C TRP A 108 -9.06 5.75 19.69
N ALA A 109 -8.46 6.93 19.59
CA ALA A 109 -7.27 7.16 18.76
C ALA A 109 -6.08 6.30 19.23
N THR A 110 -5.88 6.20 20.55
CA THR A 110 -4.83 5.34 21.14
C THR A 110 -5.07 3.87 20.80
N LEU A 111 -6.33 3.41 20.81
CA LEU A 111 -6.67 2.05 20.46
C LEU A 111 -6.30 1.77 18.99
N ARG A 112 -6.62 2.67 18.07
CA ARG A 112 -6.29 2.56 16.63
C ARG A 112 -4.78 2.61 16.39
N LEU A 113 -4.07 3.53 17.03
CA LEU A 113 -2.62 3.59 16.96
C LEU A 113 -1.96 2.32 17.49
N LYS A 114 -2.42 1.82 18.64
CA LYS A 114 -1.91 0.57 19.22
C LYS A 114 -2.14 -0.62 18.27
N GLU A 115 -3.32 -0.71 17.67
CA GLU A 115 -3.63 -1.74 16.69
C GLU A 115 -2.68 -1.65 15.48
N TYR A 116 -2.51 -0.44 14.92
CA TYR A 116 -1.58 -0.20 13.81
C TYR A 116 -0.13 -0.54 14.17
N MET A 117 0.35 -0.13 15.35
CA MET A 117 1.72 -0.41 15.78
C MET A 117 2.00 -1.89 15.99
N ILE A 118 1.01 -2.66 16.43
CA ILE A 118 1.15 -4.11 16.69
C ILE A 118 0.97 -4.91 15.41
N LYS A 119 -0.09 -4.61 14.64
CA LYS A 119 -0.50 -5.41 13.47
C LYS A 119 0.04 -4.88 12.14
N GLY A 120 0.43 -3.59 12.07
CA GLY A 120 0.81 -2.90 10.83
C GLY A 120 -0.39 -2.39 10.01
N PHE A 121 -1.62 -2.59 10.47
CA PHE A 121 -2.85 -2.09 9.83
C PHE A 121 -3.94 -1.84 10.86
N THR A 122 -4.93 -1.01 10.47
CA THR A 122 -6.21 -0.83 11.16
C THR A 122 -7.29 -0.68 10.08
N LEU A 123 -8.45 -1.34 10.25
CA LEU A 123 -9.55 -1.35 9.29
C LEU A 123 -10.87 -1.01 9.98
N ASP A 124 -11.74 -0.32 9.24
CA ASP A 124 -13.14 -0.13 9.59
C ASP A 124 -13.98 -1.06 8.69
N ASP A 125 -14.13 -2.31 9.13
CA ASP A 125 -14.81 -3.37 8.37
C ASP A 125 -16.26 -3.00 8.05
N GLU A 126 -16.96 -2.34 8.99
CA GLU A 126 -18.35 -1.95 8.79
C GLU A 126 -18.49 -0.88 7.72
N ARG A 127 -17.59 0.11 7.74
CA ARG A 127 -17.56 1.17 6.74
C ARG A 127 -17.23 0.62 5.36
N LEU A 128 -16.24 -0.25 5.26
CA LEU A 128 -15.84 -0.88 3.99
C LEU A 128 -16.97 -1.73 3.40
N LYS A 129 -17.71 -2.47 4.23
CA LYS A 129 -18.88 -3.27 3.80
C LYS A 129 -20.04 -2.38 3.32
N LYS A 130 -20.32 -1.27 4.02
CA LYS A 130 -21.45 -0.36 3.69
C LYS A 130 -21.21 0.43 2.41
N LEU A 131 -19.97 0.77 2.09
CA LEU A 131 -19.62 1.56 0.89
C LEU A 131 -19.69 0.77 -0.42
N GLY A 132 -20.03 -0.52 -0.38
CA GLY A 132 -20.30 -1.32 -1.59
C GLY A 132 -19.17 -1.36 -2.60
N GLY A 133 -17.90 -1.24 -2.17
CA GLY A 133 -16.75 -1.33 -3.05
C GLY A 133 -16.29 -0.01 -3.67
N GLY A 134 -16.52 1.14 -3.06
CA GLY A 134 -15.97 2.44 -3.49
C GLY A 134 -14.45 2.43 -3.71
N GLY A 135 -13.85 3.54 -4.12
CA GLY A 135 -12.42 3.64 -4.47
C GLY A 135 -11.46 3.02 -3.45
N TYR A 136 -11.75 3.19 -2.16
CA TYR A 136 -10.94 2.64 -1.06
C TYR A 136 -10.99 1.10 -0.96
N TRP A 137 -12.10 0.46 -1.35
CA TRP A 137 -12.19 -0.99 -1.41
C TRP A 137 -11.23 -1.57 -2.45
N LYS A 138 -11.18 -0.93 -3.62
CA LYS A 138 -10.24 -1.32 -4.68
C LYS A 138 -8.78 -1.12 -4.25
N GLU A 139 -8.48 0.02 -3.62
CA GLU A 139 -7.16 0.31 -3.07
C GLU A 139 -6.74 -0.74 -2.04
N LEU A 140 -7.62 -1.11 -1.10
CA LEU A 140 -7.36 -2.15 -0.11
C LEU A 140 -7.06 -3.50 -0.77
N LEU A 141 -7.87 -3.90 -1.75
CA LEU A 141 -7.63 -5.15 -2.50
C LEU A 141 -6.29 -5.13 -3.24
N ASP A 142 -5.95 -4.02 -3.87
CA ASP A 142 -4.68 -3.88 -4.59
C ASP A 142 -3.49 -3.94 -3.60
N ARG A 143 -3.58 -3.33 -2.43
CA ARG A 143 -2.56 -3.44 -1.36
C ARG A 143 -2.41 -4.87 -0.84
N ILE A 144 -3.52 -5.58 -0.60
CA ILE A 144 -3.50 -6.98 -0.16
C ILE A 144 -2.83 -7.85 -1.24
N ARG A 145 -3.17 -7.64 -2.52
CA ARG A 145 -2.56 -8.37 -3.64
C ARG A 145 -1.06 -8.10 -3.74
N ASP A 146 -0.64 -6.85 -3.58
CA ASP A 146 0.77 -6.46 -3.58
C ASP A 146 1.56 -7.13 -2.44
N ILE A 147 1.00 -7.18 -1.25
CA ILE A 147 1.61 -7.88 -0.10
C ILE A 147 1.74 -9.37 -0.41
N ARG A 148 0.66 -10.01 -0.90
CA ARG A 148 0.67 -11.43 -1.29
C ARG A 148 1.65 -11.72 -2.43
N ALA A 149 1.76 -10.83 -3.42
CA ALA A 149 2.68 -10.97 -4.55
C ALA A 149 4.16 -10.69 -4.19
N THR A 150 4.46 -10.24 -2.98
CA THR A 150 5.85 -10.09 -2.53
C THR A 150 6.51 -11.46 -2.48
N GLU A 151 7.64 -11.62 -3.18
CA GLU A 151 8.34 -12.91 -3.35
C GLU A 151 8.50 -13.68 -2.03
N LYS A 152 8.90 -13.00 -0.98
CA LYS A 152 9.07 -13.60 0.35
C LYS A 152 7.76 -14.10 0.97
N VAL A 153 6.66 -13.35 0.81
CA VAL A 153 5.34 -13.71 1.35
C VAL A 153 4.73 -14.80 0.49
N MET A 154 4.78 -14.68 -0.82
CA MET A 154 4.33 -15.70 -1.77
C MET A 154 5.05 -17.03 -1.51
N TYR A 155 6.38 -17.00 -1.39
CA TYR A 155 7.17 -18.20 -1.09
C TYR A 155 6.73 -18.87 0.21
N ARG A 156 6.52 -18.08 1.29
CA ARG A 156 6.05 -18.60 2.58
C ARG A 156 4.65 -19.22 2.46
N GLN A 157 3.71 -18.55 1.80
CA GLN A 157 2.34 -19.05 1.64
C GLN A 157 2.30 -20.31 0.78
N VAL A 158 3.07 -20.36 -0.30
CA VAL A 158 3.22 -21.57 -1.13
C VAL A 158 3.84 -22.69 -0.30
N LEU A 159 4.83 -22.40 0.55
CA LEU A 159 5.39 -23.38 1.49
C LEU A 159 4.35 -23.90 2.48
N GLU A 160 3.51 -23.02 3.04
CA GLU A 160 2.45 -23.41 3.98
C GLU A 160 1.43 -24.34 3.30
N ILE A 161 1.05 -24.05 2.06
CA ILE A 161 0.16 -24.94 1.27
C ILE A 161 0.82 -26.29 1.05
N TYR A 162 2.08 -26.31 0.61
CA TYR A 162 2.77 -27.57 0.35
C TYR A 162 3.11 -28.34 1.62
N ALA A 163 3.27 -27.66 2.76
CA ALA A 163 3.40 -28.30 4.05
C ALA A 163 2.16 -29.12 4.46
N THR A 164 1.00 -28.84 3.84
CA THR A 164 -0.21 -29.64 3.99
C THR A 164 -0.24 -30.87 3.07
N SER A 165 0.71 -30.99 2.14
CA SER A 165 0.80 -32.15 1.25
C SER A 165 1.23 -33.40 2.01
N ILE A 166 0.62 -34.53 1.68
CA ILE A 166 0.91 -35.82 2.33
C ILE A 166 2.30 -36.35 2.04
N ASP A 167 2.96 -35.89 0.96
CA ASP A 167 4.28 -36.26 0.48
C ASP A 167 5.34 -35.14 0.67
N TYR A 168 5.05 -34.13 1.46
CA TYR A 168 5.98 -33.03 1.71
C TYR A 168 7.11 -33.41 2.66
N ASP A 169 8.34 -33.26 2.19
CA ASP A 169 9.55 -33.34 3.02
C ASP A 169 10.35 -32.03 2.90
N PRO A 170 10.44 -31.21 3.96
CA PRO A 170 11.16 -29.92 3.92
C PRO A 170 12.66 -30.07 3.67
N ARG A 171 13.23 -31.25 3.87
CA ARG A 171 14.66 -31.53 3.67
C ARG A 171 14.97 -32.10 2.28
N ALA A 172 13.97 -32.52 1.55
CA ALA A 172 14.17 -33.11 0.23
C ALA A 172 14.50 -32.03 -0.81
N SER A 173 15.52 -32.27 -1.61
CA SER A 173 15.86 -31.41 -2.78
C SER A 173 14.68 -31.27 -3.73
N VAL A 174 13.84 -32.30 -3.84
CA VAL A 174 12.62 -32.34 -4.66
C VAL A 174 11.65 -31.22 -4.28
N SER A 175 11.48 -30.92 -2.99
CA SER A 175 10.61 -29.83 -2.54
C SER A 175 11.14 -28.46 -3.01
N GLN A 176 12.45 -28.23 -2.93
CA GLN A 176 13.06 -26.97 -3.39
C GLN A 176 12.96 -26.77 -4.90
N GLU A 177 13.19 -27.84 -5.67
CA GLU A 177 13.03 -27.81 -7.13
C GLU A 177 11.58 -27.56 -7.54
N PHE A 178 10.65 -28.12 -6.80
CA PHE A 178 9.23 -27.91 -7.03
C PHE A 178 8.84 -26.45 -6.87
N PHE A 179 9.31 -25.75 -5.85
CA PHE A 179 9.07 -24.33 -5.66
C PHE A 179 9.61 -23.49 -6.81
N LYS A 180 10.81 -23.79 -7.28
CA LYS A 180 11.38 -23.11 -8.46
C LYS A 180 10.52 -23.31 -9.70
N LYS A 181 9.99 -24.52 -9.91
CA LYS A 181 9.06 -24.80 -11.01
C LYS A 181 7.78 -23.99 -10.92
N VAL A 182 7.16 -23.92 -9.76
CA VAL A 182 5.93 -23.14 -9.54
C VAL A 182 6.17 -21.65 -9.79
N GLN A 183 7.24 -21.10 -9.24
CA GLN A 183 7.62 -19.72 -9.46
C GLN A 183 7.85 -19.42 -10.95
N ASN A 184 8.60 -20.25 -11.64
CA ASN A 184 8.85 -20.10 -13.08
C ASN A 184 7.58 -20.21 -13.92
N LYS A 185 6.64 -21.10 -13.57
CA LYS A 185 5.35 -21.21 -14.25
C LYS A 185 4.52 -19.93 -14.11
N ILE A 186 4.49 -19.35 -12.92
CA ILE A 186 3.79 -18.09 -12.67
C ILE A 186 4.41 -16.95 -13.48
N HIS A 187 5.73 -16.82 -13.47
CA HIS A 187 6.41 -15.82 -14.29
C HIS A 187 6.12 -16.01 -15.77
N TYR A 188 6.29 -17.22 -16.26
CA TYR A 188 6.09 -17.53 -17.67
C TYR A 188 4.66 -17.27 -18.16
N ALA A 189 3.67 -17.57 -17.35
CA ALA A 189 2.28 -17.27 -17.64
C ALA A 189 2.02 -15.78 -17.90
N ILE A 190 2.70 -14.90 -17.16
CA ILE A 190 2.42 -13.46 -17.19
C ILE A 190 3.14 -12.75 -18.32
N HIS A 191 4.38 -13.11 -18.62
CA HIS A 191 5.21 -12.37 -19.57
C HIS A 191 6.00 -13.26 -20.55
N GLY A 192 5.76 -14.57 -20.56
CA GLY A 192 6.37 -15.50 -21.51
C GLY A 192 7.82 -15.89 -21.22
N HIS A 193 8.36 -15.51 -20.06
CA HIS A 193 9.74 -15.79 -19.66
C HIS A 193 9.80 -16.35 -18.23
N THR A 194 10.78 -17.19 -17.96
CA THR A 194 11.11 -17.54 -16.56
C THR A 194 11.74 -16.35 -15.85
N ALA A 195 11.86 -16.41 -14.54
CA ALA A 195 12.53 -15.36 -13.76
C ALA A 195 13.97 -15.09 -14.21
N ALA A 196 14.70 -16.15 -14.60
CA ALA A 196 16.07 -16.05 -15.10
C ALA A 196 16.12 -15.39 -16.50
N GLU A 197 15.24 -15.80 -17.40
CA GLU A 197 15.13 -15.22 -18.75
C GLU A 197 14.74 -13.76 -18.71
N LEU A 198 13.82 -13.37 -17.82
CA LEU A 198 13.40 -11.98 -17.64
C LEU A 198 14.57 -11.08 -17.23
N ILE A 199 15.42 -11.54 -16.30
CA ILE A 199 16.59 -10.78 -15.88
C ILE A 199 17.55 -10.59 -17.05
N VAL A 200 17.81 -11.64 -17.83
CA VAL A 200 18.72 -11.56 -18.99
C VAL A 200 18.17 -10.64 -20.09
N GLU A 201 16.87 -10.64 -20.30
CA GLU A 201 16.23 -9.81 -21.33
C GLU A 201 16.17 -8.32 -20.94
N ARG A 202 15.91 -8.01 -19.66
CA ARG A 202 15.59 -6.65 -19.24
C ARG A 202 16.73 -5.92 -18.54
N ALA A 203 17.67 -6.64 -17.90
CA ALA A 203 18.83 -6.03 -17.26
C ALA A 203 19.82 -5.53 -18.32
N ASP A 204 19.93 -4.23 -18.44
CA ASP A 204 20.76 -3.55 -19.45
C ASP A 204 21.35 -2.27 -18.85
N ALA A 205 22.66 -2.21 -18.75
CA ALA A 205 23.40 -1.08 -18.16
C ALA A 205 23.16 0.25 -18.89
N GLU A 206 22.74 0.22 -20.15
CA GLU A 206 22.47 1.43 -20.95
C GLU A 206 21.10 2.03 -20.65
N LYS A 207 20.18 1.26 -20.07
CA LYS A 207 18.86 1.75 -19.65
C LYS A 207 18.94 2.52 -18.33
N ASP A 208 17.96 3.40 -18.12
CA ASP A 208 17.77 4.05 -16.84
C ASP A 208 17.58 2.99 -15.75
N PHE A 209 18.33 3.13 -14.65
CA PHE A 209 18.32 2.18 -13.53
C PHE A 209 18.50 0.71 -13.94
N MET A 210 19.25 0.44 -15.00
CA MET A 210 19.44 -0.89 -15.58
C MET A 210 18.15 -1.57 -16.08
N GLY A 211 17.10 -0.82 -16.38
CA GLY A 211 15.78 -1.34 -16.70
C GLY A 211 14.95 -1.79 -15.51
N LEU A 212 15.39 -1.57 -14.26
CA LEU A 212 14.57 -1.80 -13.08
C LEU A 212 13.47 -0.74 -12.98
N LEU A 213 12.26 -1.22 -12.71
CA LEU A 213 11.08 -0.37 -12.52
C LEU A 213 10.73 -0.18 -11.03
N THR A 214 11.24 -1.07 -10.15
CA THR A 214 11.02 -1.00 -8.71
C THR A 214 12.31 -1.24 -7.95
N PHE A 215 12.73 -0.27 -7.09
CA PHE A 215 13.90 -0.38 -6.21
C PHE A 215 13.79 0.62 -5.05
N LYS A 216 14.63 0.48 -4.03
CA LYS A 216 14.67 1.39 -2.87
C LYS A 216 15.78 2.43 -3.03
N GLY A 217 15.47 3.67 -2.62
CA GLY A 217 16.43 4.77 -2.67
C GLY A 217 16.60 5.39 -4.06
N ASN A 218 17.71 6.10 -4.28
CA ASN A 218 17.95 6.85 -5.52
C ASN A 218 18.57 6.01 -6.64
N HIS A 219 19.18 4.88 -6.31
CA HIS A 219 19.82 3.96 -7.27
C HIS A 219 19.60 2.52 -6.84
N PRO A 220 19.40 1.59 -7.78
CA PRO A 220 19.24 0.18 -7.48
C PRO A 220 20.51 -0.42 -6.88
N THR A 221 20.32 -1.43 -6.04
CA THR A 221 21.39 -2.26 -5.46
C THR A 221 21.61 -3.52 -6.31
N LEU A 222 22.76 -4.19 -6.13
CA LEU A 222 23.04 -5.46 -6.79
C LEU A 222 22.01 -6.55 -6.44
N VAL A 223 21.49 -6.53 -5.21
CA VAL A 223 20.47 -7.49 -4.78
C VAL A 223 19.16 -7.25 -5.53
N GLU A 224 18.80 -5.98 -5.71
CA GLU A 224 17.61 -5.60 -6.48
C GLU A 224 17.76 -5.92 -7.96
N ALA A 225 18.96 -5.71 -8.53
CA ALA A 225 19.27 -6.08 -9.91
C ALA A 225 19.19 -7.61 -10.19
N LYS A 226 19.35 -8.43 -9.16
CA LYS A 226 19.22 -9.90 -9.23
C LYS A 226 17.79 -10.40 -8.97
N THR A 227 16.85 -9.52 -8.75
CA THR A 227 15.46 -9.86 -8.41
C THR A 227 14.56 -9.60 -9.61
N ALA A 228 14.06 -10.66 -10.24
CA ALA A 228 13.25 -10.59 -11.46
C ALA A 228 12.01 -9.69 -11.33
N LYS A 229 11.34 -9.72 -10.19
CA LYS A 229 10.15 -8.90 -9.90
C LYS A 229 10.40 -7.40 -10.12
N ASN A 230 11.61 -6.92 -9.90
CA ASN A 230 11.94 -5.50 -9.99
C ASN A 230 11.97 -4.97 -11.44
N TYR A 231 11.95 -5.86 -12.42
CA TYR A 231 11.86 -5.54 -13.85
C TYR A 231 10.43 -5.62 -14.41
N LEU A 232 9.44 -5.98 -13.57
CA LEU A 232 8.04 -6.08 -13.98
C LEU A 232 7.37 -4.72 -13.97
N ASN A 233 6.54 -4.47 -14.99
CA ASN A 233 5.68 -3.28 -15.01
C ASN A 233 4.43 -3.48 -14.14
N ASP A 234 3.68 -2.40 -13.88
CA ASP A 234 2.50 -2.41 -13.02
C ASP A 234 1.41 -3.40 -13.48
N LYS A 235 1.27 -3.61 -14.79
CA LYS A 235 0.28 -4.56 -15.33
C LYS A 235 0.71 -6.00 -15.04
N GLU A 236 1.99 -6.32 -15.26
CA GLU A 236 2.58 -7.63 -14.97
C GLU A 236 2.55 -7.94 -13.47
N LEU A 237 2.90 -6.97 -12.62
CA LEU A 237 2.81 -7.10 -11.17
C LEU A 237 1.38 -7.36 -10.70
N ARG A 238 0.42 -6.63 -11.25
CA ARG A 238 -0.99 -6.81 -10.93
C ARG A 238 -1.51 -8.17 -11.39
N ALA A 239 -1.18 -8.60 -12.59
CA ALA A 239 -1.56 -9.91 -13.10
C ALA A 239 -0.98 -11.04 -12.24
N MET A 240 0.32 -10.93 -11.86
CA MET A 240 0.97 -11.87 -10.95
C MET A 240 0.27 -11.95 -9.59
N GLY A 241 -0.06 -10.78 -9.00
CA GLY A 241 -0.78 -10.71 -7.74
C GLY A 241 -2.16 -11.35 -7.80
N GLN A 242 -2.90 -11.17 -8.89
CA GLN A 242 -4.21 -11.78 -9.09
C GLN A 242 -4.12 -13.30 -9.21
N LEU A 243 -3.18 -13.80 -9.99
CA LEU A 243 -2.97 -15.22 -10.22
C LEU A 243 -2.55 -15.94 -8.93
N VAL A 244 -1.59 -15.37 -8.20
CA VAL A 244 -1.16 -15.91 -6.90
C VAL A 244 -2.31 -15.91 -5.90
N SER A 245 -3.09 -14.81 -5.82
CA SER A 245 -4.25 -14.77 -4.90
C SER A 245 -5.28 -15.85 -5.22
N GLY A 246 -5.63 -16.04 -6.50
CA GLY A 246 -6.56 -17.09 -6.90
C GLY A 246 -6.08 -18.50 -6.57
N TYR A 247 -4.77 -18.74 -6.71
CA TYR A 247 -4.16 -20.02 -6.34
C TYR A 247 -4.22 -20.27 -4.83
N LEU A 248 -3.92 -19.25 -4.03
CA LEU A 248 -3.98 -19.32 -2.57
C LEU A 248 -5.41 -19.51 -2.06
N ASP A 249 -6.37 -18.75 -2.57
CA ASP A 249 -7.79 -18.85 -2.18
C ASP A 249 -8.35 -20.26 -2.45
N PHE A 250 -7.89 -20.88 -3.54
CA PHE A 250 -8.24 -22.28 -3.80
C PHE A 250 -7.59 -23.25 -2.81
N ALA A 251 -6.33 -23.03 -2.49
CA ALA A 251 -5.60 -23.89 -1.57
C ALA A 251 -6.23 -23.85 -0.17
N GLU A 252 -6.58 -22.66 0.33
CA GLU A 252 -7.32 -22.49 1.58
C GLU A 252 -8.64 -23.30 1.54
N ARG A 253 -9.37 -23.25 0.44
CA ARG A 253 -10.62 -24.00 0.27
C ARG A 253 -10.42 -25.51 0.26
N GLN A 254 -9.31 -26.03 -0.27
CA GLN A 254 -9.00 -27.46 -0.23
C GLN A 254 -8.61 -27.90 1.19
N ALA A 255 -7.86 -27.07 1.90
CA ALA A 255 -7.50 -27.31 3.29
C ALA A 255 -8.76 -27.37 4.19
N GLU A 256 -9.72 -26.45 4.01
CA GLU A 256 -11.01 -26.46 4.72
C GLU A 256 -11.83 -27.73 4.46
N ARG A 257 -11.68 -28.35 3.29
CA ARG A 257 -12.36 -29.59 2.93
C ARG A 257 -11.65 -30.84 3.42
N GLU A 258 -10.51 -30.68 4.09
CA GLU A 258 -9.65 -31.79 4.58
C GLU A 258 -9.32 -32.82 3.49
N GLN A 259 -9.24 -32.38 2.22
CA GLN A 259 -8.89 -33.26 1.11
C GLN A 259 -7.37 -33.41 1.04
N PRO A 260 -6.83 -34.65 1.21
CA PRO A 260 -5.41 -34.86 1.10
C PRO A 260 -4.94 -34.63 -0.33
N MET A 261 -3.92 -33.80 -0.51
CA MET A 261 -3.31 -33.50 -1.80
C MET A 261 -1.82 -33.79 -1.77
N THR A 262 -1.29 -34.29 -2.87
CA THR A 262 0.15 -34.43 -3.10
C THR A 262 0.73 -33.14 -3.68
N MET A 263 2.06 -33.00 -3.63
CA MET A 263 2.75 -31.88 -4.30
C MET A 263 2.45 -31.85 -5.80
N ASN A 264 2.33 -33.01 -6.43
CA ASN A 264 1.97 -33.11 -7.85
C ASN A 264 0.52 -32.66 -8.13
N ASP A 265 -0.42 -32.93 -7.22
CA ASP A 265 -1.81 -32.43 -7.34
C ASP A 265 -1.85 -30.91 -7.33
N TRP A 266 -1.07 -30.30 -6.47
CA TRP A 266 -0.94 -28.84 -6.40
C TRP A 266 -0.35 -28.24 -7.69
N ALA A 267 0.68 -28.89 -8.27
CA ALA A 267 1.25 -28.46 -9.54
C ALA A 267 0.24 -28.59 -10.71
N ALA A 268 -0.46 -29.71 -10.77
CA ALA A 268 -1.48 -29.95 -11.78
C ALA A 268 -2.65 -28.95 -11.66
N TYR A 269 -2.95 -28.55 -10.44
CA TYR A 269 -3.98 -27.55 -10.19
C TYR A 269 -3.56 -26.15 -10.65
N LEU A 270 -2.30 -25.74 -10.40
CA LEU A 270 -1.77 -24.51 -10.94
C LEU A 270 -1.87 -24.50 -12.47
N ASP A 271 -1.48 -25.59 -13.13
CA ASP A 271 -1.57 -25.71 -14.58
C ASP A 271 -3.01 -25.56 -15.10
N ARG A 272 -3.99 -26.10 -14.38
CA ARG A 272 -5.41 -25.91 -14.72
C ARG A 272 -5.84 -24.45 -14.59
N ILE A 273 -5.46 -23.76 -13.50
CA ILE A 273 -5.77 -22.35 -13.32
C ILE A 273 -5.20 -21.54 -14.48
N LEU A 274 -3.91 -21.74 -14.82
CA LEU A 274 -3.23 -21.05 -15.89
C LEU A 274 -3.92 -21.28 -17.23
N THR A 275 -4.25 -22.53 -17.54
CA THR A 275 -4.97 -22.89 -18.77
C THR A 275 -6.37 -22.26 -18.83
N MET A 276 -7.12 -22.30 -17.73
CA MET A 276 -8.47 -21.69 -17.67
C MET A 276 -8.44 -20.17 -17.78
N SER A 277 -7.35 -19.53 -17.33
CA SER A 277 -7.13 -18.08 -17.46
C SER A 277 -6.64 -17.70 -18.87
N GLY A 278 -6.41 -18.67 -19.76
CA GLY A 278 -5.91 -18.42 -21.11
C GLY A 278 -4.41 -18.14 -21.19
N GLU A 279 -3.68 -18.45 -20.12
CA GLU A 279 -2.24 -18.19 -20.01
C GLU A 279 -1.42 -19.34 -20.64
N ASN A 280 -0.20 -18.99 -21.08
CA ASN A 280 0.71 -19.98 -21.63
C ASN A 280 1.38 -20.80 -20.53
N LEU A 281 1.49 -22.11 -20.75
CA LEU A 281 2.17 -23.01 -19.84
C LEU A 281 3.65 -23.16 -20.18
N LEU A 282 4.51 -23.03 -19.17
CA LEU A 282 5.93 -23.30 -19.31
C LEU A 282 6.16 -24.79 -19.59
N GLN A 283 6.79 -25.09 -20.73
CA GLN A 283 7.25 -26.42 -21.08
C GLN A 283 8.72 -26.58 -20.66
N GLY A 284 8.98 -27.38 -19.62
CA GLY A 284 10.34 -27.58 -19.11
C GLY A 284 10.77 -26.58 -18.04
N SER A 285 12.06 -26.23 -18.01
CA SER A 285 12.68 -25.36 -16.99
C SER A 285 13.10 -23.96 -17.47
N GLY A 286 12.80 -23.64 -18.73
CA GLY A 286 13.29 -22.43 -19.40
C GLY A 286 14.64 -22.65 -20.10
N CYS A 287 15.09 -21.64 -20.85
CA CYS A 287 16.31 -21.69 -21.68
C CYS A 287 17.54 -21.08 -20.99
N VAL A 288 17.35 -20.33 -19.88
CA VAL A 288 18.42 -19.65 -19.15
C VAL A 288 18.56 -20.23 -17.74
N SER A 289 19.79 -20.61 -17.37
CA SER A 289 20.06 -21.07 -16.00
C SER A 289 20.04 -19.89 -15.01
N HIS A 290 19.74 -20.20 -13.76
CA HIS A 290 19.80 -19.20 -12.69
C HIS A 290 21.20 -18.57 -12.57
N GLU A 291 22.25 -19.39 -12.69
CA GLU A 291 23.65 -18.94 -12.60
C GLU A 291 23.98 -17.92 -13.69
N ASN A 292 23.61 -18.21 -14.94
CA ASN A 292 23.84 -17.32 -16.06
C ASN A 292 23.10 -15.98 -15.88
N ALA A 293 21.87 -16.02 -15.37
CA ALA A 293 21.09 -14.81 -15.10
C ALA A 293 21.74 -13.96 -13.99
N MET A 294 22.22 -14.59 -12.93
CA MET A 294 22.90 -13.89 -11.82
C MET A 294 24.24 -13.29 -12.25
N GLU A 295 24.98 -13.98 -13.11
CA GLU A 295 26.21 -13.48 -13.71
C GLU A 295 25.94 -12.28 -14.62
N HIS A 296 24.96 -12.41 -15.53
CA HIS A 296 24.52 -11.32 -16.41
C HIS A 296 24.13 -10.06 -15.60
N ALA A 297 23.23 -10.19 -14.62
CA ALA A 297 22.82 -9.09 -13.78
C ALA A 297 24.01 -8.44 -13.03
N THR A 298 24.99 -9.24 -12.61
CA THR A 298 26.19 -8.74 -11.93
C THR A 298 27.06 -7.94 -12.89
N ASN A 299 27.23 -8.39 -14.11
CA ASN A 299 28.04 -7.74 -15.13
C ASN A 299 27.39 -6.42 -15.57
N GLU A 300 26.08 -6.44 -15.85
CA GLU A 300 25.34 -5.21 -16.19
C GLU A 300 25.32 -4.21 -15.05
N TYR A 301 25.19 -4.66 -13.79
CA TYR A 301 25.27 -3.78 -12.62
C TYR A 301 26.65 -3.11 -12.48
N ARG A 302 27.75 -3.83 -12.75
CA ARG A 302 29.10 -3.24 -12.73
C ARG A 302 29.24 -2.15 -13.77
N LYS A 303 28.80 -2.37 -15.00
CA LYS A 303 28.79 -1.38 -16.08
C LYS A 303 27.94 -0.16 -15.71
N TYR A 304 26.73 -0.36 -15.23
CA TYR A 304 25.83 0.69 -14.77
C TYR A 304 26.48 1.55 -13.68
N LYS A 305 27.09 0.90 -12.68
CA LYS A 305 27.76 1.61 -11.58
C LYS A 305 28.95 2.45 -12.06
N GLN A 306 29.74 1.94 -13.00
CA GLN A 306 30.85 2.70 -13.60
C GLN A 306 30.34 3.95 -14.34
N ARG A 307 29.28 3.81 -15.15
CA ARG A 307 28.62 4.92 -15.85
C ARG A 307 28.09 5.98 -14.87
N THR A 308 27.36 5.57 -13.85
CA THR A 308 26.75 6.49 -12.87
C THR A 308 27.79 7.23 -12.02
N ILE A 309 28.92 6.61 -11.71
CA ILE A 309 30.02 7.27 -11.00
C ILE A 309 30.68 8.32 -11.90
N SER A 310 30.93 8.02 -13.19
CA SER A 310 31.51 8.98 -14.12
C SER A 310 30.60 10.21 -14.34
N ASP A 311 29.28 10.01 -14.40
CA ASP A 311 28.31 11.11 -14.53
C ASP A 311 28.32 12.04 -13.30
N VAL A 312 28.45 11.47 -12.10
CA VAL A 312 28.57 12.27 -10.85
C VAL A 312 29.87 13.02 -10.77
N GLU A 313 30.97 12.46 -11.24
CA GLU A 313 32.28 13.13 -11.29
C GLU A 313 32.29 14.28 -12.32
N ILE A 314 31.71 14.06 -13.52
CA ILE A 314 31.53 15.08 -14.53
C ILE A 314 30.63 16.22 -14.02
N GLY A 315 29.53 15.91 -13.35
CA GLY A 315 28.66 16.93 -12.75
C GLY A 315 29.35 17.76 -11.67
N ARG A 316 30.23 17.17 -10.85
CA ARG A 316 31.04 17.90 -9.86
C ARG A 316 32.15 18.75 -10.49
N ALA A 317 32.77 18.30 -11.58
CA ALA A 317 33.74 19.08 -12.32
C ALA A 317 33.10 20.33 -12.96
N SER A 318 31.93 20.15 -13.60
CA SER A 318 31.16 21.25 -14.22
C SER A 318 30.67 22.30 -13.20
N CYS A 319 30.40 21.91 -11.94
CA CYS A 319 30.05 22.85 -10.88
C CYS A 319 31.27 23.62 -10.33
N ARG A 320 32.50 23.10 -10.45
CA ARG A 320 33.72 23.78 -10.02
C ARG A 320 34.23 24.80 -11.03
N GLU A 321 33.87 24.68 -12.31
CA GLU A 321 34.25 25.64 -13.35
C GLU A 321 33.31 26.86 -13.43
N ARG A 322 32.22 26.91 -12.65
CA ARG A 322 31.25 28.01 -12.61
C ARG A 322 31.34 28.91 -11.35
N VAL A 323 32.40 28.82 -10.56
CA VAL A 323 32.63 29.69 -9.39
C VAL A 323 33.80 30.65 -9.67
#